data_8e8f1d7e9665b9ecb496a7b4bad8aa71
#
_entry.id   8e8f1d7e9665b9ecb496a7b4bad8aa71
#
_cell.length_a   1.000
_cell.length_b   1.000
_cell.length_c   1.000
_cell.angle_alpha   90.00
_cell.angle_beta   90.00
_cell.angle_gamma   90.00
#
_symmetry.space_group_name_H-M   'P 1'
#
loop_
_entity.id
_entity.type
_entity.pdbx_description
1 polymer ?
#
loop_
_entity_poly.entity_id
_entity_poly.type
_entity_poly.pdbx_seq_one_letter_code
_entity_poly.pdbx_strand_id
1 'polypeptide(L)'
;MTTGENHIGFKRSAKGGKTYTTFNPKLNIENEQIFTEATSEEINQAAELAAEAFKSFSKKSGLEKANFLRTIADEIIAMGDDLIAMYQLETGLPEGRAKGERGRTVGQLTSFATMLEEGSWVAATIDTADLERK
;
A
#
# COMPACT_ATOMS: atom_id res chain seq x y z
N MET A 1 -1.51 9.39 -14.14
CA MET A 1 -2.60 10.39 -14.00
C MET A 1 -3.70 9.78 -13.13
N THR A 2 -4.13 10.47 -12.10
CA THR A 2 -5.20 10.02 -11.19
C THR A 2 -6.54 10.08 -11.94
N THR A 3 -7.34 9.02 -11.87
CA THR A 3 -8.61 8.93 -12.61
C THR A 3 -9.85 9.14 -11.74
N GLY A 4 -9.70 9.15 -10.41
CA GLY A 4 -10.82 9.23 -9.46
C GLY A 4 -11.68 7.97 -9.38
N GLU A 5 -11.25 6.89 -10.04
CA GLU A 5 -11.91 5.59 -10.01
C GLU A 5 -11.39 4.73 -8.85
N ASN A 6 -12.23 3.83 -8.35
CA ASN A 6 -11.85 2.84 -7.35
C ASN A 6 -11.01 1.73 -7.97
N HIS A 7 -10.01 1.25 -7.24
CA HIS A 7 -9.23 0.07 -7.62
C HIS A 7 -9.77 -1.16 -6.90
N ILE A 8 -10.29 -2.14 -7.66
CA ILE A 8 -10.87 -3.38 -7.14
C ILE A 8 -10.18 -4.56 -7.80
N GLY A 9 -9.26 -5.21 -7.07
CA GLY A 9 -8.33 -6.15 -7.66
C GLY A 9 -7.47 -5.47 -8.73
N PHE A 10 -7.48 -5.98 -9.96
CA PHE A 10 -6.73 -5.42 -11.10
C PHE A 10 -7.58 -4.55 -12.03
N LYS A 11 -8.78 -4.14 -11.60
CA LYS A 11 -9.70 -3.36 -12.43
C LYS A 11 -10.01 -2.02 -11.78
N ARG A 12 -10.30 -1.04 -12.60
CA ARG A 12 -10.87 0.23 -12.18
C ARG A 12 -12.39 0.17 -12.26
N SER A 13 -13.06 0.87 -11.36
CA SER A 13 -14.52 0.91 -11.28
C SER A 13 -14.99 2.25 -10.75
N ALA A 14 -16.10 2.75 -11.28
CA ALA A 14 -16.73 4.00 -10.88
C ALA A 14 -18.26 3.86 -10.98
N LYS A 15 -18.82 2.85 -10.30
CA LYS A 15 -20.26 2.52 -10.38
C LYS A 15 -21.12 3.36 -9.43
N GLY A 16 -20.51 4.02 -8.45
CA GLY A 16 -21.22 4.83 -7.48
C GLY A 16 -21.87 6.05 -8.09
N GLY A 17 -23.08 6.38 -7.62
CA GLY A 17 -23.82 7.57 -8.07
C GLY A 17 -23.40 8.86 -7.37
N LYS A 18 -22.56 8.78 -6.33
CA LYS A 18 -22.04 9.93 -5.60
C LYS A 18 -20.58 10.19 -5.96
N THR A 19 -20.27 11.46 -6.10
CA THR A 19 -18.91 11.93 -6.38
C THR A 19 -18.50 12.99 -5.37
N TYR A 20 -17.21 13.18 -5.21
CA TYR A 20 -16.63 14.22 -4.37
C TYR A 20 -15.32 14.73 -4.98
N THR A 21 -14.91 15.91 -4.56
CA THR A 21 -13.60 16.50 -4.83
C THR A 21 -12.78 16.54 -3.55
N THR A 22 -11.46 16.58 -3.68
CA THR A 22 -10.58 16.88 -2.55
C THR A 22 -10.41 18.40 -2.41
N PHE A 23 -9.85 18.84 -1.30
CA PHE A 23 -9.71 20.26 -0.98
C PHE A 23 -8.24 20.61 -0.81
N ASN A 24 -7.82 21.74 -1.39
CA ASN A 24 -6.49 22.31 -1.19
C ASN A 24 -6.52 23.31 -0.02
N PRO A 25 -6.01 22.94 1.16
CA PRO A 25 -6.09 23.80 2.34
C PRO A 25 -5.19 25.05 2.25
N LYS A 26 -4.15 25.02 1.43
CA LYS A 26 -3.25 26.17 1.24
C LYS A 26 -3.88 27.27 0.38
N LEU A 27 -4.62 26.88 -0.64
CA LEU A 27 -5.28 27.82 -1.56
C LEU A 27 -6.73 28.10 -1.14
N ASN A 28 -7.29 27.31 -0.23
CA ASN A 28 -8.69 27.36 0.22
C ASN A 28 -9.68 27.17 -0.93
N ILE A 29 -9.41 26.18 -1.81
CA ILE A 29 -10.23 25.85 -2.98
C ILE A 29 -10.41 24.33 -3.09
N GLU A 30 -11.48 23.91 -3.74
CA GLU A 30 -11.64 22.51 -4.16
C GLU A 30 -10.69 22.18 -5.33
N ASN A 31 -10.19 20.96 -5.35
CA ASN A 31 -9.39 20.44 -6.44
C ASN A 31 -10.31 20.02 -7.60
N GLU A 32 -9.80 20.05 -8.82
CA GLU A 32 -10.58 19.75 -10.04
C GLU A 32 -10.86 18.24 -10.20
N GLN A 33 -10.03 17.38 -9.60
CA GLN A 33 -10.18 15.94 -9.74
C GLN A 33 -11.44 15.45 -9.02
N ILE A 34 -12.32 14.79 -9.77
CA ILE A 34 -13.54 14.18 -9.26
C ILE A 34 -13.26 12.72 -8.91
N PHE A 35 -13.66 12.30 -7.72
CA PHE A 35 -13.60 10.93 -7.23
C PHE A 35 -15.00 10.34 -7.12
N THR A 36 -15.14 9.05 -7.35
CA THR A 36 -16.41 8.34 -7.24
C THR A 36 -16.43 7.51 -5.94
N GLU A 37 -17.48 7.70 -5.13
CA GLU A 37 -17.71 6.82 -3.98
C GLU A 37 -17.98 5.39 -4.45
N ALA A 38 -17.41 4.41 -3.75
CA ALA A 38 -17.67 3.02 -4.05
C ALA A 38 -19.09 2.61 -3.62
N THR A 39 -19.74 1.75 -4.39
CA THR A 39 -20.97 1.09 -3.98
C THR A 39 -20.70 0.00 -2.93
N SER A 40 -21.74 -0.44 -2.21
CA SER A 40 -21.62 -1.56 -1.27
C SER A 40 -21.17 -2.85 -1.97
N GLU A 41 -21.60 -3.06 -3.22
CA GLU A 41 -21.21 -4.20 -4.04
C GLU A 41 -19.72 -4.14 -4.39
N GLU A 42 -19.20 -2.96 -4.74
CA GLU A 42 -17.77 -2.75 -5.02
C GLU A 42 -16.92 -3.00 -3.78
N ILE A 43 -17.37 -2.52 -2.61
CA ILE A 43 -16.68 -2.76 -1.34
C ILE A 43 -16.65 -4.26 -1.00
N ASN A 44 -17.78 -4.94 -1.11
CA ASN A 44 -17.87 -6.38 -0.86
C ASN A 44 -16.99 -7.17 -1.83
N GLN A 45 -17.02 -6.82 -3.12
CA GLN A 45 -16.14 -7.44 -4.12
C GLN A 45 -14.66 -7.27 -3.80
N ALA A 46 -14.25 -6.09 -3.35
CA ALA A 46 -12.86 -5.84 -2.95
C ALA A 46 -12.46 -6.73 -1.75
N ALA A 47 -13.34 -6.86 -0.75
CA ALA A 47 -13.12 -7.71 0.42
C ALA A 47 -13.05 -9.21 0.04
N GLU A 48 -13.93 -9.68 -0.83
CA GLU A 48 -13.92 -11.06 -1.33
C GLU A 48 -12.64 -11.39 -2.10
N LEU A 49 -12.20 -10.50 -2.99
CA LEU A 49 -10.95 -10.65 -3.72
C LEU A 49 -9.73 -10.67 -2.79
N ALA A 50 -9.72 -9.84 -1.73
CA ALA A 50 -8.67 -9.85 -0.73
C ALA A 50 -8.64 -11.17 0.06
N ALA A 51 -9.81 -11.68 0.47
CA ALA A 51 -9.93 -12.96 1.17
C ALA A 51 -9.46 -14.13 0.29
N GLU A 52 -9.77 -14.11 -1.00
CA GLU A 52 -9.29 -15.13 -1.94
C GLU A 52 -7.77 -15.05 -2.14
N ALA A 53 -7.23 -13.85 -2.35
CA ALA A 53 -5.79 -13.63 -2.49
C ALA A 53 -5.01 -14.09 -1.25
N PHE A 54 -5.56 -13.92 -0.05
CA PHE A 54 -4.95 -14.35 1.21
C PHE A 54 -4.65 -15.85 1.26
N LYS A 55 -5.47 -16.70 0.63
CA LYS A 55 -5.28 -18.16 0.62
C LYS A 55 -3.93 -18.58 0.03
N SER A 56 -3.45 -17.87 -0.98
CA SER A 56 -2.14 -18.11 -1.59
C SER A 56 -1.05 -17.23 -0.97
N PHE A 57 -1.34 -15.95 -0.76
CA PHE A 57 -0.36 -14.99 -0.26
C PHE A 57 0.12 -15.31 1.17
N SER A 58 -0.77 -15.81 2.04
CA SER A 58 -0.40 -16.22 3.40
C SER A 58 0.69 -17.29 3.44
N LYS A 59 0.74 -18.15 2.41
CA LYS A 59 1.69 -19.27 2.30
C LYS A 59 3.03 -18.89 1.66
N LYS A 60 3.17 -17.65 1.18
CA LYS A 60 4.42 -17.15 0.61
C LYS A 60 5.52 -17.12 1.64
N SER A 61 6.74 -17.43 1.21
CA SER A 61 7.95 -17.35 2.04
C SER A 61 8.25 -15.91 2.48
N GLY A 62 9.09 -15.77 3.50
CA GLY A 62 9.59 -14.46 3.93
C GLY A 62 10.27 -13.70 2.78
N LEU A 63 11.08 -14.39 1.99
CA LEU A 63 11.76 -13.80 0.83
C LEU A 63 10.78 -13.29 -0.24
N GLU A 64 9.74 -14.07 -0.58
CA GLU A 64 8.71 -13.63 -1.55
C GLU A 64 7.94 -12.41 -1.06
N LYS A 65 7.59 -12.38 0.24
CA LYS A 65 6.94 -11.22 0.87
C LYS A 65 7.86 -9.99 0.93
N ALA A 66 9.15 -10.20 1.20
CA ALA A 66 10.14 -9.13 1.19
C ALA A 66 10.30 -8.52 -0.20
N ASN A 67 10.41 -9.36 -1.24
CA ASN A 67 10.46 -8.89 -2.63
C ASN A 67 9.21 -8.10 -3.02
N PHE A 68 8.02 -8.52 -2.57
CA PHE A 68 6.79 -7.78 -2.79
C PHE A 68 6.83 -6.38 -2.14
N LEU A 69 7.31 -6.26 -0.90
CA LEU A 69 7.44 -4.96 -0.24
C LEU A 69 8.48 -4.05 -0.92
N ARG A 70 9.61 -4.61 -1.39
CA ARG A 70 10.61 -3.85 -2.14
C ARG A 70 10.06 -3.35 -3.47
N THR A 71 9.32 -4.20 -4.19
CA THR A 71 8.65 -3.78 -5.43
C THR A 71 7.68 -2.62 -5.19
N ILE A 72 6.88 -2.66 -4.12
CA ILE A 72 6.01 -1.53 -3.75
C ILE A 72 6.83 -0.26 -3.50
N ALA A 73 7.96 -0.37 -2.79
CA ALA A 73 8.84 0.77 -2.52
C ALA A 73 9.41 1.37 -3.80
N ASP A 74 9.84 0.52 -4.74
CA ASP A 74 10.37 0.93 -6.04
C ASP A 74 9.30 1.62 -6.90
N GLU A 75 8.07 1.10 -6.93
CA GLU A 75 6.95 1.71 -7.63
C GLU A 75 6.58 3.09 -7.05
N ILE A 76 6.60 3.26 -5.72
CA ILE A 76 6.40 4.56 -5.08
C ILE A 76 7.49 5.56 -5.50
N ILE A 77 8.74 5.12 -5.59
CA ILE A 77 9.84 5.98 -6.07
C ILE A 77 9.64 6.31 -7.55
N ALA A 78 9.26 5.33 -8.37
CA ALA A 78 9.06 5.49 -9.81
C ALA A 78 7.92 6.48 -10.17
N MET A 79 6.96 6.71 -9.25
CA MET A 79 5.95 7.77 -9.43
C MET A 79 6.56 9.19 -9.48
N GLY A 80 7.79 9.36 -9.03
CA GLY A 80 8.57 10.59 -9.19
C GLY A 80 7.93 11.83 -8.62
N ASP A 81 8.00 12.91 -9.39
CA ASP A 81 7.49 14.23 -8.99
C ASP A 81 5.96 14.34 -9.08
N ASP A 82 5.29 13.48 -9.85
CA ASP A 82 3.82 13.45 -9.92
C ASP A 82 3.19 13.13 -8.56
N LEU A 83 3.77 12.18 -7.81
CA LEU A 83 3.34 11.86 -6.45
C LEU A 83 3.53 13.05 -5.51
N ILE A 84 4.68 13.74 -5.62
CA ILE A 84 4.99 14.90 -4.80
C ILE A 84 4.02 16.05 -5.09
N ALA A 85 3.74 16.31 -6.36
CA ALA A 85 2.81 17.37 -6.77
C ALA A 85 1.38 17.09 -6.25
N MET A 86 0.91 15.83 -6.36
CA MET A 86 -0.41 15.44 -5.86
C MET A 86 -0.48 15.58 -4.32
N TYR A 87 0.56 15.15 -3.60
CA TYR A 87 0.64 15.32 -2.15
C TYR A 87 0.52 16.79 -1.74
N GLN A 88 1.26 17.68 -2.42
CA GLN A 88 1.20 19.12 -2.15
C GLN A 88 -0.19 19.70 -2.47
N LEU A 89 -0.80 19.25 -3.57
CA LEU A 89 -2.12 19.70 -4.00
C LEU A 89 -3.18 19.39 -2.94
N GLU A 90 -3.16 18.19 -2.38
CA GLU A 90 -4.20 17.74 -1.45
C GLU A 90 -3.93 18.11 0.01
N THR A 91 -2.67 18.28 0.40
CA THR A 91 -2.33 18.57 1.80
C THR A 91 -1.98 20.03 2.05
N GLY A 92 -1.61 20.79 1.01
CA GLY A 92 -1.06 22.13 1.12
C GLY A 92 0.34 22.19 1.72
N LEU A 93 0.97 21.04 2.02
CA LEU A 93 2.29 20.97 2.65
C LEU A 93 3.42 21.24 1.65
N PRO A 94 4.58 21.73 2.10
CA PRO A 94 5.69 22.06 1.21
C PRO A 94 6.36 20.79 0.66
N GLU A 95 7.01 20.95 -0.49
CA GLU A 95 7.70 19.88 -1.23
C GLU A 95 8.67 19.05 -0.36
N GLY A 96 9.47 19.74 0.47
CA GLY A 96 10.40 19.05 1.38
C GLY A 96 9.70 18.09 2.34
N ARG A 97 8.49 18.44 2.81
CA ARG A 97 7.67 17.56 3.63
C ARG A 97 7.16 16.37 2.84
N ALA A 98 6.65 16.58 1.63
CA ALA A 98 6.19 15.51 0.74
C ALA A 98 7.30 14.50 0.43
N LYS A 99 8.50 14.98 0.09
CA LYS A 99 9.70 14.15 -0.12
C LYS A 99 10.09 13.37 1.14
N GLY A 100 10.01 14.00 2.30
CA GLY A 100 10.29 13.36 3.60
C GLY A 100 9.31 12.23 3.90
N GLU A 101 8.01 12.43 3.69
CA GLU A 101 6.98 11.40 3.92
C GLU A 101 7.11 10.23 2.92
N ARG A 102 7.42 10.50 1.66
CA ARG A 102 7.75 9.44 0.69
C ARG A 102 8.95 8.63 1.16
N GLY A 103 10.04 9.29 1.55
CA GLY A 103 11.24 8.63 2.07
C GLY A 103 10.97 7.78 3.30
N ARG A 104 10.14 8.26 4.22
CA ARG A 104 9.72 7.52 5.40
C ARG A 104 8.91 6.27 5.06
N THR A 105 7.95 6.38 4.14
CA THR A 105 7.12 5.25 3.68
C THR A 105 7.99 4.17 3.02
N VAL A 106 8.86 4.56 2.09
CA VAL A 106 9.81 3.66 1.41
C VAL A 106 10.76 3.01 2.41
N GLY A 107 11.27 3.78 3.38
CA GLY A 107 12.14 3.28 4.44
C GLY A 107 11.47 2.23 5.31
N GLN A 108 10.19 2.41 5.66
CA GLN A 108 9.42 1.40 6.41
C GLN A 108 9.22 0.12 5.61
N LEU A 109 8.80 0.21 4.34
CA LEU A 109 8.65 -0.96 3.47
C LEU A 109 9.94 -1.76 3.36
N THR A 110 11.06 -1.07 3.14
CA THR A 110 12.40 -1.69 3.05
C THR A 110 12.83 -2.31 4.36
N SER A 111 12.57 -1.66 5.50
CA SER A 111 12.88 -2.19 6.84
C SER A 111 12.11 -3.48 7.12
N PHE A 112 10.81 -3.52 6.84
CA PHE A 112 10.01 -4.73 6.99
C PHE A 112 10.43 -5.84 6.01
N ALA A 113 10.82 -5.49 4.78
CA ALA A 113 11.38 -6.46 3.85
C ALA A 113 12.65 -7.13 4.43
N THR A 114 13.58 -6.34 4.96
CA THR A 114 14.80 -6.85 5.60
C THR A 114 14.48 -7.74 6.81
N MET A 115 13.52 -7.36 7.64
CA MET A 115 13.07 -8.18 8.77
C MET A 115 12.51 -9.55 8.31
N LEU A 116 11.75 -9.57 7.22
CA LEU A 116 11.21 -10.80 6.64
C LEU A 116 12.29 -11.71 6.05
N GLU A 117 13.33 -11.13 5.44
CA GLU A 117 14.49 -11.86 4.90
C GLU A 117 15.34 -12.47 6.03
N GLU A 118 15.57 -11.71 7.10
CA GLU A 118 16.39 -12.13 8.24
C GLU A 118 15.72 -13.24 9.06
N GLY A 119 14.41 -13.16 9.26
CA GLY A 119 13.57 -14.24 9.80
C GLY A 119 13.64 -14.46 11.32
N SER A 120 14.46 -13.76 12.09
CA SER A 120 14.57 -13.94 13.56
C SER A 120 13.25 -13.69 14.31
N TRP A 121 12.38 -12.87 13.74
CA TRP A 121 11.06 -12.58 14.30
C TRP A 121 10.16 -13.82 14.47
N VAL A 122 10.43 -14.91 13.71
CA VAL A 122 9.71 -16.18 13.85
C VAL A 122 10.05 -16.88 15.17
N ALA A 123 11.21 -16.55 15.78
CA ALA A 123 11.74 -17.15 16.99
C ALA A 123 11.81 -18.69 16.89
N ALA A 124 12.21 -19.21 15.72
CA ALA A 124 12.32 -20.64 15.49
C ALA A 124 13.38 -21.25 16.41
N THR A 125 13.03 -22.31 17.12
CA THR A 125 13.93 -23.06 17.99
C THR A 125 14.14 -24.47 17.42
N ILE A 126 15.41 -24.88 17.35
CA ILE A 126 15.77 -26.25 16.96
C ILE A 126 16.35 -26.92 18.23
N ASP A 127 15.63 -27.88 18.76
CA ASP A 127 16.11 -28.72 19.85
C ASP A 127 16.86 -29.93 19.28
N THR A 128 18.03 -30.22 19.84
CA THR A 128 18.77 -31.44 19.51
C THR A 128 18.00 -32.65 20.03
N ALA A 129 17.91 -33.71 19.23
CA ALA A 129 17.27 -34.92 19.66
C ALA A 129 17.98 -35.50 20.89
N ASP A 130 17.21 -35.76 21.95
CA ASP A 130 17.65 -36.53 23.12
C ASP A 130 17.34 -38.00 22.90
N LEU A 131 18.37 -38.77 22.53
CA LEU A 131 18.24 -40.18 22.23
C LEU A 131 17.94 -41.04 23.45
N GLU A 132 18.13 -40.50 24.67
CA GLU A 132 17.86 -41.17 25.95
C GLU A 132 16.44 -40.86 26.47
N ARG A 133 15.69 -40.04 25.83
CA ARG A 133 14.32 -39.65 26.19
C ARG A 133 13.37 -40.83 25.90
N LYS A 134 12.85 -41.46 26.96
CA LYS A 134 11.85 -42.56 26.91
C LYS A 134 10.45 -42.01 26.84
#